data_eb219732c9bb02219d1901c3da513835
#
_entry.id   eb219732c9bb02219d1901c3da513835
#
_cell.length_a   1.000
_cell.length_b   1.000
_cell.length_c   1.000
_cell.angle_alpha   90.00
_cell.angle_beta   90.00
_cell.angle_gamma   90.00
#
_symmetry.space_group_name_H-M   'P 1'
#
loop_
_entity.id
_entity.type
_entity.pdbx_description
1 polymer ?
#
loop_
_entity_poly.entity_id
_entity_poly.type
_entity_poly.pdbx_seq_one_letter_code
_entity_poly.pdbx_strand_id
1 'polypeptide(L)'
;MGGHRNRGRGRLTGRGWRAASLVLGLLAFTGCTSSAGAGANSLSVTSVATTTSSTISLITGLPPTTTSSSTSTSSTSTSSTTTTTGPPVALDENLKHDVGLIASNATALENESVQQFIARCRNIWPGSNRSIAMAITHHGQPVAAWTVGTTNNGNPIDLTARFRIASMSKLLTSLTVMKLVEQGLIQLDVPFVEQYHTDDTPLDSRFVRITVRHLLGHISGLPGLRGSFFRNSVNDWHEAVSVAYDRDMLTEPGTTFFYSNANFVVLGALIEQVTGLPYEQAVHQLVLDPLGIVTAELVDTEEQPEGDPGYVVTPGRLYMQALGPAGGWVMTAPDAARLMAAFDPTIAPLVLNADTINVMRTWNGIESDAPKHYQYGAGLMLVTPGTYVGHTGTIESVRSFALLLPNGYAVTVLTTSEKHVANGTALIDYFRAEIDALALLPDGP
;
A
#
# COMPACT_ATOMS: atom_id res chain seq x y z
N MET A 1 38.88 -60.35 13.22
CA MET A 1 37.88 -60.92 14.12
C MET A 1 36.67 -60.05 13.99
N GLY A 2 35.68 -60.32 13.21
CA GLY A 2 34.64 -61.32 13.36
C GLY A 2 33.50 -60.63 14.05
N GLY A 3 32.31 -60.43 13.48
CA GLY A 3 31.49 -61.22 12.64
C GLY A 3 30.22 -60.47 12.23
N HIS A 4 29.76 -60.94 11.14
CA HIS A 4 28.44 -60.74 10.51
C HIS A 4 27.22 -60.98 11.43
N ARG A 5 26.11 -60.28 11.20
CA ARG A 5 24.85 -60.96 10.90
C ARG A 5 23.79 -60.04 10.27
N ASN A 6 23.36 -60.53 9.17
CA ASN A 6 22.31 -60.20 8.21
C ASN A 6 20.94 -60.78 8.70
N ARG A 7 19.84 -60.18 8.25
CA ARG A 7 18.45 -60.66 7.99
C ARG A 7 17.43 -59.63 8.44
N GLY A 8 16.38 -59.33 7.68
CA GLY A 8 15.74 -60.04 6.61
C GLY A 8 14.63 -59.18 6.00
N ARG A 9 14.32 -59.51 4.78
CA ARG A 9 13.26 -58.97 3.91
C ARG A 9 11.87 -59.27 4.45
N GLY A 10 10.92 -58.34 4.31
CA GLY A 10 9.47 -58.58 4.39
C GLY A 10 8.73 -57.83 3.30
N ARG A 11 8.44 -58.53 2.20
CA ARG A 11 7.44 -58.12 1.18
C ARG A 11 6.03 -58.52 1.67
N LEU A 12 5.04 -57.64 1.54
CA LEU A 12 3.60 -57.99 1.42
C LEU A 12 2.98 -56.94 0.49
N THR A 13 2.78 -57.23 -0.76
CA THR A 13 1.61 -57.70 -1.51
C THR A 13 0.31 -56.96 -1.17
N GLY A 14 -0.10 -56.14 -2.11
CA GLY A 14 -1.28 -55.68 -2.75
C GLY A 14 -2.66 -56.21 -2.31
N ARG A 15 -3.58 -55.29 -2.25
CA ARG A 15 -4.99 -55.51 -2.54
C ARG A 15 -5.58 -54.22 -3.14
N GLY A 16 -6.01 -54.39 -4.34
CA GLY A 16 -6.86 -53.55 -5.14
C GLY A 16 -8.27 -53.45 -4.56
N TRP A 17 -8.86 -52.30 -4.79
CA TRP A 17 -10.30 -52.11 -4.65
C TRP A 17 -10.86 -51.57 -5.94
N ARG A 18 -11.94 -52.25 -6.30
CA ARG A 18 -12.68 -52.17 -7.57
C ARG A 18 -13.54 -50.91 -7.65
N ALA A 19 -13.67 -50.39 -8.84
CA ALA A 19 -14.74 -49.49 -9.26
C ALA A 19 -16.13 -50.08 -9.00
N ALA A 20 -17.04 -49.27 -8.53
CA ALA A 20 -18.48 -49.56 -8.55
C ALA A 20 -19.20 -48.41 -9.25
N SER A 21 -19.64 -48.71 -10.48
CA SER A 21 -20.65 -47.93 -11.21
C SER A 21 -22.03 -48.26 -10.67
N LEU A 22 -22.87 -47.26 -10.47
CA LEU A 22 -24.34 -47.41 -10.36
C LEU A 22 -24.97 -46.18 -10.99
N VAL A 23 -25.45 -46.27 -12.22
CA VAL A 23 -26.77 -46.57 -12.76
C VAL A 23 -27.88 -45.57 -12.30
N LEU A 24 -28.35 -44.84 -13.35
CA LEU A 24 -29.54 -44.01 -13.47
C LEU A 24 -30.77 -44.52 -12.73
N GLY A 25 -31.51 -43.56 -12.16
CA GLY A 25 -32.92 -43.72 -11.83
C GLY A 25 -33.71 -42.45 -12.17
N LEU A 26 -34.27 -42.43 -13.38
CA LEU A 26 -35.28 -41.47 -13.82
C LEU A 26 -36.61 -41.82 -13.15
N LEU A 27 -37.26 -40.88 -12.48
CA LEU A 27 -38.68 -40.96 -12.15
C LEU A 27 -39.34 -39.61 -12.45
N ALA A 28 -40.07 -39.59 -13.53
CA ALA A 28 -41.06 -38.58 -13.84
C ALA A 28 -42.35 -38.79 -12.96
N PHE A 29 -42.88 -37.72 -12.43
CA PHE A 29 -44.28 -37.69 -12.03
C PHE A 29 -44.97 -36.43 -12.53
N THR A 30 -45.97 -36.69 -13.31
CA THR A 30 -46.96 -35.81 -13.91
C THR A 30 -47.95 -35.24 -12.89
N GLY A 31 -48.21 -33.97 -13.05
CA GLY A 31 -49.51 -33.27 -13.07
C GLY A 31 -50.48 -33.42 -11.94
N CYS A 32 -50.94 -32.28 -11.45
CA CYS A 32 -52.36 -32.00 -11.32
C CYS A 32 -52.62 -30.51 -11.14
N THR A 33 -53.41 -30.01 -12.05
CA THR A 33 -54.08 -28.70 -12.03
C THR A 33 -55.20 -28.66 -11.03
N SER A 34 -55.35 -27.53 -10.33
CA SER A 34 -56.67 -27.05 -9.96
C SER A 34 -56.68 -25.53 -9.73
N SER A 35 -57.67 -24.96 -10.29
CA SER A 35 -58.06 -23.59 -10.51
C SER A 35 -58.71 -22.93 -9.31
N ALA A 36 -58.76 -21.62 -9.41
CA ALA A 36 -59.80 -20.69 -9.01
C ALA A 36 -59.66 -19.93 -7.67
N GLY A 37 -59.79 -18.61 -7.83
CA GLY A 37 -60.37 -17.75 -6.83
C GLY A 37 -59.91 -16.29 -6.92
N ALA A 38 -60.71 -15.52 -7.63
CA ALA A 38 -60.56 -14.07 -7.83
C ALA A 38 -60.69 -13.25 -6.52
N GLY A 39 -59.99 -12.09 -6.50
CA GLY A 39 -60.22 -11.07 -5.50
C GLY A 39 -59.44 -9.80 -5.87
N ALA A 40 -60.07 -8.97 -6.69
CA ALA A 40 -59.57 -7.64 -7.05
C ALA A 40 -59.79 -6.65 -5.88
N ASN A 41 -58.80 -5.92 -5.48
CA ASN A 41 -58.98 -4.59 -4.89
C ASN A 41 -57.86 -3.66 -5.38
N SER A 42 -58.28 -2.77 -6.26
CA SER A 42 -57.54 -1.61 -6.75
C SER A 42 -57.53 -0.53 -5.69
N LEU A 43 -56.37 -0.08 -5.28
CA LEU A 43 -56.20 1.23 -4.64
C LEU A 43 -55.27 2.06 -5.51
N SER A 44 -55.87 3.02 -6.18
CA SER A 44 -55.20 4.10 -6.91
C SER A 44 -54.52 5.04 -5.91
N VAL A 45 -53.22 5.23 -6.07
CA VAL A 45 -52.50 6.33 -5.40
C VAL A 45 -52.10 7.34 -6.46
N THR A 46 -52.71 8.50 -6.37
CA THR A 46 -52.48 9.70 -7.18
C THR A 46 -51.10 10.28 -6.85
N SER A 47 -50.22 10.38 -7.85
CA SER A 47 -48.96 11.11 -7.73
C SER A 47 -49.22 12.61 -7.91
N VAL A 48 -48.84 13.38 -6.90
CA VAL A 48 -48.73 14.84 -7.00
C VAL A 48 -47.28 15.17 -7.27
N ALA A 49 -46.99 15.64 -8.47
CA ALA A 49 -45.71 16.20 -8.85
C ALA A 49 -45.67 17.67 -8.42
N THR A 50 -44.78 18.01 -7.52
CA THR A 50 -44.47 19.39 -7.16
C THR A 50 -43.16 19.80 -7.84
N THR A 51 -43.26 20.54 -8.92
CA THR A 51 -42.17 21.26 -9.58
C THR A 51 -41.87 22.52 -8.81
N THR A 52 -40.72 22.65 -8.17
CA THR A 52 -40.18 23.94 -7.71
C THR A 52 -39.07 24.38 -8.63
N SER A 53 -39.38 25.37 -9.40
CA SER A 53 -38.46 26.14 -10.25
C SER A 53 -37.77 27.19 -9.36
N SER A 54 -36.44 27.09 -9.21
CA SER A 54 -35.63 28.11 -8.54
C SER A 54 -34.89 28.91 -9.57
N THR A 55 -35.32 30.14 -9.74
CA THR A 55 -34.72 31.18 -10.58
C THR A 55 -33.45 31.71 -9.90
N ILE A 56 -32.34 31.70 -10.63
CA ILE A 56 -31.07 32.31 -10.23
C ILE A 56 -31.11 33.76 -10.69
N SER A 57 -31.07 34.70 -9.75
CA SER A 57 -30.88 36.14 -10.02
C SER A 57 -29.40 36.48 -9.87
N LEU A 58 -28.81 36.96 -10.96
CA LEU A 58 -27.50 37.61 -10.95
C LEU A 58 -27.64 38.99 -10.25
N ILE A 59 -26.80 39.23 -9.25
CA ILE A 59 -26.58 40.56 -8.70
C ILE A 59 -25.15 40.97 -9.04
N THR A 60 -25.06 41.91 -9.97
CA THR A 60 -23.87 42.72 -10.24
C THR A 60 -23.90 43.93 -9.30
N GLY A 61 -22.84 44.16 -8.54
CA GLY A 61 -22.70 45.36 -7.74
C GLY A 61 -21.36 45.43 -7.02
N LEU A 62 -20.38 46.08 -7.63
CA LEU A 62 -19.17 46.58 -6.97
C LEU A 62 -19.50 47.93 -6.30
N PRO A 63 -19.03 48.20 -5.08
CA PRO A 63 -18.88 49.56 -4.57
C PRO A 63 -17.42 50.03 -4.59
N PRO A 64 -17.15 51.31 -4.57
CA PRO A 64 -15.86 51.90 -4.90
C PRO A 64 -14.90 51.97 -3.72
N THR A 65 -13.63 51.92 -4.06
CA THR A 65 -12.45 52.14 -3.25
C THR A 65 -12.46 53.55 -2.59
N THR A 66 -12.32 53.59 -1.26
CA THR A 66 -11.86 54.77 -0.55
C THR A 66 -10.50 54.51 0.06
N THR A 67 -9.51 55.21 -0.44
CA THR A 67 -8.18 55.41 0.11
C THR A 67 -8.24 56.25 1.37
N SER A 68 -7.79 55.71 2.52
CA SER A 68 -7.40 56.51 3.69
C SER A 68 -6.00 56.14 4.11
N SER A 69 -5.08 57.10 3.92
CA SER A 69 -3.71 57.06 4.41
C SER A 69 -3.70 57.34 5.91
N SER A 70 -3.16 56.38 6.70
CA SER A 70 -2.77 56.63 8.07
C SER A 70 -1.29 56.27 8.22
N THR A 71 -0.50 57.34 8.41
CA THR A 71 0.88 57.32 8.85
C THR A 71 0.98 56.81 10.30
N SER A 72 1.57 55.65 10.52
CA SER A 72 1.99 55.22 11.85
C SER A 72 3.50 55.10 11.89
N THR A 73 4.10 55.93 12.71
CA THR A 73 5.51 55.92 13.13
C THR A 73 5.77 54.64 13.94
N SER A 74 6.55 53.71 13.40
CA SER A 74 7.06 52.55 14.14
C SER A 74 8.43 52.82 14.71
N SER A 75 8.51 52.74 16.04
CA SER A 75 9.74 52.70 16.81
C SER A 75 10.44 51.37 16.60
N THR A 76 11.61 51.39 16.00
CA THR A 76 12.53 50.25 15.83
C THR A 76 13.18 49.88 17.17
N SER A 77 12.79 48.74 17.75
CA SER A 77 13.59 48.06 18.76
C SER A 77 14.48 47.03 18.03
N THR A 78 15.75 47.34 17.91
CA THR A 78 16.82 46.42 17.47
C THR A 78 17.08 45.37 18.54
N SER A 79 16.50 44.18 18.36
CA SER A 79 16.94 42.96 19.05
C SER A 79 18.04 42.30 18.22
N SER A 80 19.29 42.45 18.67
CA SER A 80 20.44 41.74 18.08
C SER A 80 20.43 40.28 18.50
N THR A 81 19.84 39.43 17.65
CA THR A 81 20.08 37.99 17.74
C THR A 81 21.43 37.70 17.08
N THR A 82 22.43 37.40 17.88
CA THR A 82 23.72 36.88 17.39
C THR A 82 23.51 35.47 16.89
N THR A 83 23.24 35.33 15.59
CA THR A 83 23.30 34.04 14.91
C THR A 83 24.78 33.68 14.75
N THR A 84 25.27 32.73 15.53
CA THR A 84 26.56 32.08 15.29
C THR A 84 26.45 31.26 14.01
N THR A 85 26.74 31.88 12.88
CA THR A 85 26.97 31.15 11.62
C THR A 85 28.34 30.48 11.74
N GLY A 86 28.35 29.19 12.09
CA GLY A 86 29.52 28.37 11.81
C GLY A 86 29.81 28.40 10.29
N PRO A 87 31.03 28.16 9.86
CA PRO A 87 31.36 28.12 8.45
C PRO A 87 30.45 27.09 7.79
N PRO A 88 29.92 27.37 6.55
CA PRO A 88 29.11 26.40 5.81
C PRO A 88 29.90 25.11 5.68
N VAL A 89 29.27 24.00 6.13
CA VAL A 89 29.84 22.67 5.99
C VAL A 89 29.96 22.43 4.49
N ALA A 90 31.22 22.44 3.98
CA ALA A 90 31.46 22.15 2.59
C ALA A 90 30.95 20.74 2.29
N LEU A 91 30.08 20.60 1.30
CA LEU A 91 29.64 19.30 0.79
C LEU A 91 30.88 18.46 0.48
N ASP A 92 30.96 17.26 1.06
CA ASP A 92 31.96 16.28 0.66
C ASP A 92 31.86 16.08 -0.87
N GLU A 93 32.94 16.39 -1.59
CA GLU A 93 32.99 16.28 -3.04
C GLU A 93 32.69 14.84 -3.53
N ASN A 94 32.95 13.83 -2.68
CA ASN A 94 32.54 12.45 -2.94
C ASN A 94 31.01 12.27 -2.89
N LEU A 95 30.29 13.07 -2.10
CA LEU A 95 28.82 13.09 -2.09
C LEU A 95 28.26 13.56 -3.43
N LYS A 96 28.93 14.50 -4.13
CA LYS A 96 28.48 15.01 -5.43
C LYS A 96 28.59 13.98 -6.56
N HIS A 97 29.53 13.04 -6.45
CA HIS A 97 29.73 12.00 -7.47
C HIS A 97 28.81 10.78 -7.31
N ASP A 98 28.46 10.44 -6.06
CA ASP A 98 27.67 9.23 -5.75
C ASP A 98 26.16 9.49 -5.64
N VAL A 99 25.78 10.74 -5.44
CA VAL A 99 24.37 11.14 -5.37
C VAL A 99 24.00 11.65 -6.75
N GLY A 100 23.21 10.90 -7.49
CA GLY A 100 22.51 11.44 -8.65
C GLY A 100 21.58 12.54 -8.13
N LEU A 101 22.13 13.78 -8.06
CA LEU A 101 21.44 14.94 -7.53
C LEU A 101 20.23 15.24 -8.43
N ILE A 102 19.05 14.75 -8.03
CA ILE A 102 17.79 15.14 -8.65
C ILE A 102 17.35 16.52 -8.09
N ALA A 103 18.04 17.02 -7.06
CA ALA A 103 17.64 18.23 -6.37
C ALA A 103 17.85 19.49 -7.22
N SER A 104 16.77 20.14 -7.55
CA SER A 104 16.76 21.53 -8.03
C SER A 104 17.06 22.54 -6.90
N ASN A 105 17.20 22.08 -5.64
CA ASN A 105 17.35 22.91 -4.44
C ASN A 105 18.66 22.56 -3.71
N ALA A 106 19.74 23.29 -4.00
CA ALA A 106 21.04 23.14 -3.35
C ALA A 106 20.93 23.29 -1.82
N THR A 107 20.04 24.13 -1.34
CA THR A 107 19.81 24.43 0.09
C THR A 107 19.39 23.20 0.90
N ALA A 108 18.62 22.28 0.31
CA ALA A 108 18.18 21.06 1.02
C ALA A 108 19.32 20.05 1.21
N LEU A 109 20.29 20.03 0.27
CA LEU A 109 21.47 19.17 0.38
C LEU A 109 22.52 19.69 1.35
N GLU A 110 22.48 21.00 1.67
CA GLU A 110 23.31 21.61 2.71
C GLU A 110 22.77 21.30 4.12
N ASN A 111 21.54 20.76 4.22
CA ASN A 111 20.94 20.45 5.50
C ASN A 111 21.64 19.26 6.17
N GLU A 112 22.17 19.50 7.37
CA GLU A 112 22.92 18.51 8.13
C GLU A 112 22.11 17.23 8.40
N SER A 113 20.82 17.32 8.64
CA SER A 113 19.96 16.15 8.90
C SER A 113 19.80 15.26 7.66
N VAL A 114 19.70 15.86 6.48
CA VAL A 114 19.68 15.11 5.21
C VAL A 114 21.02 14.41 4.97
N GLN A 115 22.13 15.11 5.22
CA GLN A 115 23.48 14.55 5.08
C GLN A 115 23.73 13.40 6.07
N GLN A 116 23.28 13.54 7.31
CA GLN A 116 23.37 12.49 8.34
C GLN A 116 22.56 11.25 7.92
N PHE A 117 21.37 11.44 7.37
CA PHE A 117 20.56 10.33 6.86
C PHE A 117 21.28 9.58 5.74
N ILE A 118 21.85 10.30 4.75
CA ILE A 118 22.63 9.70 3.66
C ILE A 118 23.85 8.95 4.22
N ALA A 119 24.61 9.57 5.12
CA ALA A 119 25.79 8.96 5.74
C ALA A 119 25.41 7.67 6.51
N ARG A 120 24.27 7.68 7.20
CA ARG A 120 23.75 6.49 7.89
C ARG A 120 23.42 5.38 6.90
N CYS A 121 22.76 5.70 5.79
CA CYS A 121 22.49 4.72 4.72
C CYS A 121 23.77 4.09 4.18
N ARG A 122 24.82 4.87 3.96
CA ARG A 122 26.12 4.37 3.50
C ARG A 122 26.78 3.42 4.49
N ASN A 123 26.64 3.67 5.77
CA ASN A 123 27.29 2.92 6.86
C ASN A 123 26.58 1.62 7.23
N ILE A 124 25.35 1.43 6.76
CA ILE A 124 24.54 0.26 7.14
C ILE A 124 25.17 -1.06 6.70
N TRP A 125 25.84 -1.10 5.54
CA TRP A 125 26.31 -2.35 4.94
C TRP A 125 27.68 -2.26 4.29
N PRO A 126 28.75 -2.07 5.04
CA PRO A 126 30.08 -2.15 4.45
C PRO A 126 30.37 -3.58 3.96
N GLY A 127 30.61 -3.75 2.66
CA GLY A 127 31.20 -4.95 2.08
C GLY A 127 30.25 -6.14 1.85
N SER A 128 28.96 -5.96 1.69
CA SER A 128 28.01 -7.03 1.31
C SER A 128 27.54 -6.88 -0.14
N ASN A 129 27.20 -8.01 -0.79
CA ASN A 129 26.59 -8.07 -2.13
C ASN A 129 25.09 -7.63 -2.10
N ARG A 130 24.78 -6.58 -1.35
CA ARG A 130 23.41 -6.13 -1.11
C ARG A 130 23.21 -4.78 -1.70
N SER A 131 21.98 -4.55 -2.12
CA SER A 131 21.61 -3.30 -2.74
C SER A 131 20.64 -2.54 -1.84
N ILE A 132 20.88 -1.23 -1.74
CA ILE A 132 20.02 -0.30 -1.04
C ILE A 132 19.83 0.93 -1.93
N ALA A 133 18.61 1.45 -1.95
CA ALA A 133 18.28 2.74 -2.51
C ALA A 133 17.47 3.52 -1.48
N MET A 134 17.74 4.82 -1.38
CA MET A 134 16.97 5.74 -0.57
C MET A 134 16.58 6.97 -1.39
N ALA A 135 15.49 7.60 -1.02
CA ALA A 135 15.10 8.91 -1.54
C ALA A 135 14.40 9.72 -0.46
N ILE A 136 14.57 11.03 -0.53
CA ILE A 136 13.89 12.03 0.29
C ILE A 136 13.22 13.01 -0.67
N THR A 137 11.95 13.29 -0.41
CA THR A 137 11.20 14.38 -1.07
C THR A 137 10.66 15.33 -0.02
N HIS A 138 10.33 16.56 -0.42
CA HIS A 138 9.59 17.52 0.39
C HIS A 138 8.38 18.00 -0.42
N HIS A 139 7.19 17.77 0.08
CA HIS A 139 5.93 17.99 -0.65
C HIS A 139 5.97 17.41 -2.08
N GLY A 140 6.50 16.18 -2.21
CA GLY A 140 6.64 15.48 -3.49
C GLY A 140 7.78 15.96 -4.39
N GLN A 141 8.48 17.05 -4.04
CA GLN A 141 9.64 17.52 -4.79
C GLN A 141 10.91 16.80 -4.34
N PRO A 142 11.78 16.36 -5.25
CA PRO A 142 13.02 15.67 -4.91
C PRO A 142 13.95 16.54 -4.05
N VAL A 143 14.49 15.95 -2.98
CA VAL A 143 15.48 16.58 -2.09
C VAL A 143 16.83 15.88 -2.22
N ALA A 144 16.83 14.54 -2.03
CA ALA A 144 18.04 13.73 -2.15
C ALA A 144 17.66 12.30 -2.54
N ALA A 145 18.56 11.64 -3.27
CA ALA A 145 18.44 10.21 -3.51
C ALA A 145 19.84 9.59 -3.60
N TRP A 146 19.93 8.32 -3.21
CA TRP A 146 21.21 7.63 -3.16
C TRP A 146 21.04 6.11 -3.29
N THR A 147 22.05 5.47 -3.90
CA THR A 147 22.09 4.01 -4.08
C THR A 147 23.46 3.46 -3.72
N VAL A 148 23.49 2.20 -3.27
CA VAL A 148 24.70 1.40 -3.18
C VAL A 148 24.38 -0.07 -3.42
N GLY A 149 25.33 -0.80 -3.94
CA GLY A 149 25.23 -2.22 -4.23
C GLY A 149 25.29 -2.52 -5.71
N THR A 150 24.81 -3.71 -6.08
CA THR A 150 24.92 -4.20 -7.45
C THR A 150 23.60 -4.68 -7.99
N THR A 151 23.45 -4.61 -9.30
CA THR A 151 22.37 -5.23 -10.04
C THR A 151 22.49 -6.76 -10.01
N ASN A 152 21.48 -7.46 -10.53
CA ASN A 152 21.48 -8.92 -10.66
C ASN A 152 22.65 -9.49 -11.49
N ASN A 153 23.22 -8.69 -12.39
CA ASN A 153 24.38 -9.05 -13.21
C ASN A 153 25.73 -8.50 -12.67
N GLY A 154 25.73 -7.92 -11.46
CA GLY A 154 26.94 -7.48 -10.74
C GLY A 154 27.42 -6.07 -11.06
N ASN A 155 26.74 -5.32 -11.91
CA ASN A 155 27.04 -3.90 -12.16
C ASN A 155 26.58 -3.02 -10.99
N PRO A 156 27.20 -1.88 -10.73
CA PRO A 156 26.68 -0.90 -9.78
C PRO A 156 25.24 -0.53 -10.10
N ILE A 157 24.36 -0.46 -9.08
CA ILE A 157 23.00 0.06 -9.26
C ILE A 157 23.01 1.58 -9.31
N ASP A 158 22.02 2.14 -9.99
CA ASP A 158 21.74 3.57 -10.01
C ASP A 158 20.29 3.86 -9.54
N LEU A 159 19.86 5.12 -9.64
CA LEU A 159 18.53 5.55 -9.18
C LEU A 159 17.38 5.03 -10.04
N THR A 160 17.66 4.41 -11.18
CA THR A 160 16.66 3.78 -12.04
C THR A 160 16.38 2.33 -11.63
N ALA A 161 17.21 1.76 -10.75
CA ALA A 161 17.03 0.41 -10.24
C ALA A 161 15.70 0.28 -9.47
N ARG A 162 14.88 -0.70 -9.87
CA ARG A 162 13.58 -0.96 -9.28
C ARG A 162 13.70 -2.06 -8.24
N PHE A 163 13.13 -1.81 -7.10
CA PHE A 163 13.11 -2.75 -5.99
C PHE A 163 11.71 -3.33 -5.82
N ARG A 164 11.63 -4.59 -5.42
CA ARG A 164 10.39 -5.15 -4.88
C ARG A 164 10.02 -4.38 -3.62
N ILE A 165 8.83 -3.78 -3.61
CA ILE A 165 8.38 -2.95 -2.50
C ILE A 165 7.57 -3.71 -1.46
N ALA A 166 7.24 -4.99 -1.75
CA ALA A 166 6.48 -5.85 -0.85
C ALA A 166 5.18 -5.17 -0.39
N SER A 167 4.85 -5.21 0.90
CA SER A 167 3.59 -4.67 1.41
C SER A 167 3.37 -3.16 1.25
N MET A 168 4.38 -2.39 0.83
CA MET A 168 4.15 -1.01 0.38
C MET A 168 3.22 -0.96 -0.84
N SER A 169 3.08 -2.04 -1.61
CA SER A 169 2.08 -2.21 -2.68
C SER A 169 0.66 -1.88 -2.23
N LYS A 170 0.37 -2.07 -0.95
CA LYS A 170 -0.94 -1.75 -0.36
C LYS A 170 -1.28 -0.26 -0.42
N LEU A 171 -0.27 0.60 -0.44
CA LEU A 171 -0.46 2.05 -0.63
C LEU A 171 -1.12 2.34 -1.97
N LEU A 172 -0.66 1.67 -3.04
CA LEU A 172 -1.23 1.81 -4.40
C LEU A 172 -2.68 1.32 -4.44
N THR A 173 -2.94 0.11 -3.93
CA THR A 173 -4.30 -0.44 -3.85
C THR A 173 -5.24 0.47 -3.06
N SER A 174 -4.77 0.99 -1.91
CA SER A 174 -5.58 1.87 -1.05
C SER A 174 -5.90 3.20 -1.71
N LEU A 175 -4.93 3.85 -2.36
CA LEU A 175 -5.17 5.08 -3.12
C LEU A 175 -6.18 4.85 -4.23
N THR A 176 -6.07 3.73 -4.97
CA THR A 176 -7.00 3.39 -6.04
C THR A 176 -8.42 3.19 -5.51
N VAL A 177 -8.58 2.41 -4.43
CA VAL A 177 -9.90 2.20 -3.78
C VAL A 177 -10.47 3.54 -3.31
N MET A 178 -9.68 4.37 -2.62
CA MET A 178 -10.14 5.65 -2.11
C MET A 178 -10.45 6.64 -3.22
N LYS A 179 -9.76 6.55 -4.36
CA LYS A 179 -10.12 7.32 -5.57
C LYS A 179 -11.48 6.90 -6.13
N LEU A 180 -11.76 5.62 -6.17
CA LEU A 180 -13.07 5.11 -6.58
C LEU A 180 -14.17 5.46 -5.56
N VAL A 181 -13.82 5.57 -4.28
CA VAL A 181 -14.74 6.11 -3.25
C VAL A 181 -15.07 7.59 -3.51
N GLU A 182 -14.08 8.43 -3.83
CA GLU A 182 -14.32 9.84 -4.20
C GLU A 182 -15.22 9.97 -5.42
N GLN A 183 -15.10 9.04 -6.36
CA GLN A 183 -15.94 9.01 -7.57
C GLN A 183 -17.35 8.45 -7.31
N GLY A 184 -17.63 7.99 -6.08
CA GLY A 184 -18.92 7.38 -5.71
C GLY A 184 -19.15 5.99 -6.28
N LEU A 185 -18.09 5.35 -6.83
CA LEU A 185 -18.15 4.02 -7.43
C LEU A 185 -17.98 2.90 -6.39
N ILE A 186 -17.35 3.20 -5.26
CA ILE A 186 -17.19 2.31 -4.09
C ILE A 186 -17.73 3.02 -2.86
N GLN A 187 -18.37 2.27 -1.95
CA GLN A 187 -18.84 2.75 -0.67
C GLN A 187 -18.12 2.03 0.47
N LEU A 188 -17.50 2.79 1.38
CA LEU A 188 -16.64 2.23 2.44
C LEU A 188 -17.39 1.35 3.42
N ASP A 189 -18.64 1.69 3.75
CA ASP A 189 -19.39 1.11 4.85
C ASP A 189 -20.54 0.20 4.40
N VAL A 190 -20.71 0.03 3.10
CA VAL A 190 -21.61 -0.96 2.52
C VAL A 190 -20.91 -2.32 2.48
N PRO A 191 -21.61 -3.43 2.73
CA PRO A 191 -21.04 -4.76 2.62
C PRO A 191 -20.33 -4.99 1.29
N PHE A 192 -19.15 -5.58 1.37
CA PHE A 192 -18.31 -5.85 0.17
C PHE A 192 -19.06 -6.70 -0.86
N VAL A 193 -19.82 -7.72 -0.43
CA VAL A 193 -20.58 -8.61 -1.31
C VAL A 193 -21.74 -7.92 -2.03
N GLU A 194 -22.15 -6.73 -1.63
CA GLU A 194 -23.13 -5.92 -2.35
C GLU A 194 -22.48 -5.10 -3.48
N GLN A 195 -21.16 -4.97 -3.46
CA GLN A 195 -20.38 -4.19 -4.40
C GLN A 195 -19.48 -5.04 -5.29
N TYR A 196 -19.23 -6.29 -4.92
CA TYR A 196 -18.44 -7.26 -5.67
C TYR A 196 -19.25 -8.53 -5.95
N HIS A 197 -19.46 -8.83 -7.22
CA HIS A 197 -20.27 -9.96 -7.67
C HIS A 197 -19.38 -11.09 -8.18
N THR A 198 -19.58 -12.28 -7.63
CA THR A 198 -18.90 -13.51 -8.00
C THR A 198 -19.87 -14.67 -7.81
N ASP A 199 -19.59 -15.78 -8.51
CA ASP A 199 -20.30 -17.04 -8.29
C ASP A 199 -19.83 -17.77 -7.01
N ASP A 200 -18.72 -17.32 -6.41
CA ASP A 200 -18.21 -17.89 -5.16
C ASP A 200 -19.17 -17.60 -4.00
N THR A 201 -19.48 -18.63 -3.24
CA THR A 201 -20.25 -18.51 -2.00
C THR A 201 -19.32 -18.58 -0.81
N PRO A 202 -19.32 -17.57 0.08
CA PRO A 202 -18.46 -17.61 1.25
C PRO A 202 -18.73 -18.83 2.14
N LEU A 203 -17.68 -19.53 2.55
CA LEU A 203 -17.77 -20.65 3.50
C LEU A 203 -18.29 -20.19 4.85
N ASP A 204 -17.79 -19.06 5.32
CA ASP A 204 -18.19 -18.47 6.60
C ASP A 204 -19.25 -17.39 6.39
N SER A 205 -20.41 -17.55 7.02
CA SER A 205 -21.52 -16.61 6.88
C SER A 205 -21.23 -15.19 7.39
N ARG A 206 -20.20 -14.99 8.19
CA ARG A 206 -19.76 -13.68 8.66
C ARG A 206 -19.15 -12.83 7.54
N PHE A 207 -18.65 -13.48 6.49
CA PHE A 207 -18.03 -12.81 5.33
C PHE A 207 -18.95 -11.75 4.72
N VAL A 208 -20.26 -12.00 4.64
CA VAL A 208 -21.23 -11.06 4.05
C VAL A 208 -21.34 -9.71 4.78
N ARG A 209 -20.77 -9.61 5.98
CA ARG A 209 -20.76 -8.37 6.79
C ARG A 209 -19.45 -7.58 6.64
N ILE A 210 -18.50 -8.10 5.88
CA ILE A 210 -17.24 -7.39 5.61
C ILE A 210 -17.55 -6.17 4.74
N THR A 211 -17.03 -4.99 5.14
CA THR A 211 -17.09 -3.77 4.37
C THR A 211 -15.72 -3.45 3.76
N VAL A 212 -15.68 -2.55 2.78
CA VAL A 212 -14.42 -2.08 2.19
C VAL A 212 -13.53 -1.42 3.27
N ARG A 213 -14.14 -0.70 4.21
CA ARG A 213 -13.42 -0.13 5.37
C ARG A 213 -12.75 -1.22 6.22
N HIS A 214 -13.43 -2.34 6.46
CA HIS A 214 -12.87 -3.46 7.20
C HIS A 214 -11.65 -4.07 6.49
N LEU A 215 -11.70 -4.18 5.17
CA LEU A 215 -10.59 -4.69 4.36
C LEU A 215 -9.39 -3.75 4.41
N LEU A 216 -9.59 -2.45 4.13
CA LEU A 216 -8.54 -1.43 4.18
C LEU A 216 -7.88 -1.33 5.56
N GLY A 217 -8.66 -1.50 6.64
CA GLY A 217 -8.20 -1.36 8.02
C GLY A 217 -7.62 -2.62 8.65
N HIS A 218 -7.57 -3.74 7.94
CA HIS A 218 -7.17 -5.05 8.48
C HIS A 218 -8.02 -5.51 9.69
N ILE A 219 -9.29 -5.17 9.68
CA ILE A 219 -10.28 -5.56 10.69
C ILE A 219 -11.43 -6.40 10.11
N SER A 220 -11.19 -7.03 8.96
CA SER A 220 -12.18 -7.87 8.28
C SER A 220 -12.46 -9.20 8.97
N GLY A 221 -11.52 -9.71 9.75
CA GLY A 221 -11.54 -11.08 10.30
C GLY A 221 -10.99 -12.14 9.34
N LEU A 222 -10.59 -11.79 8.11
CA LEU A 222 -10.02 -12.76 7.15
C LEU A 222 -8.64 -13.24 7.60
N PRO A 223 -8.31 -14.55 7.46
CA PRO A 223 -7.00 -15.08 7.75
C PRO A 223 -5.95 -14.54 6.78
N GLY A 224 -4.68 -14.50 7.22
CA GLY A 224 -3.58 -13.92 6.44
C GLY A 224 -3.14 -14.72 5.21
N LEU A 225 -3.67 -15.93 4.98
CA LEU A 225 -3.39 -16.85 3.87
C LEU A 225 -1.90 -17.06 3.58
N ARG A 226 -1.03 -16.87 4.58
CA ARG A 226 0.43 -16.92 4.41
C ARG A 226 0.91 -18.23 3.79
N GLY A 227 0.26 -19.34 4.14
CA GLY A 227 0.55 -20.64 3.56
C GLY A 227 0.25 -20.69 2.07
N SER A 228 -0.82 -20.07 1.62
CA SER A 228 -1.22 -20.03 0.21
C SER A 228 -0.26 -19.19 -0.62
N PHE A 229 0.09 -18.00 -0.17
CA PHE A 229 0.97 -17.08 -0.89
C PHE A 229 2.44 -17.59 -0.99
N PHE A 230 2.97 -18.22 0.05
CA PHE A 230 4.39 -18.57 0.11
C PHE A 230 4.70 -20.06 -0.02
N ARG A 231 3.71 -20.93 -0.24
CA ARG A 231 3.87 -22.39 -0.44
C ARG A 231 3.36 -22.89 -1.79
N ASN A 232 3.08 -21.96 -2.72
CA ASN A 232 2.58 -22.25 -4.06
C ASN A 232 1.26 -23.04 -4.05
N SER A 233 0.34 -22.69 -3.17
CA SER A 233 -1.02 -23.24 -3.21
C SER A 233 -1.99 -22.38 -4.01
N VAL A 234 -1.51 -21.25 -4.50
CA VAL A 234 -2.15 -20.39 -5.51
C VAL A 234 -1.10 -19.96 -6.52
N ASN A 235 -1.48 -19.83 -7.79
CA ASN A 235 -0.57 -19.45 -8.89
C ASN A 235 -0.54 -17.94 -9.10
N ASP A 236 -1.67 -17.29 -8.84
CA ASP A 236 -1.82 -15.84 -8.93
C ASP A 236 -2.76 -15.31 -7.84
N TRP A 237 -2.93 -14.00 -7.79
CA TRP A 237 -3.74 -13.37 -6.77
C TRP A 237 -5.25 -13.51 -6.99
N HIS A 238 -5.74 -13.79 -8.22
CA HIS A 238 -7.15 -14.07 -8.47
C HIS A 238 -7.56 -15.40 -7.82
N GLU A 239 -6.71 -16.43 -7.93
CA GLU A 239 -6.92 -17.67 -7.17
C GLU A 239 -6.95 -17.43 -5.66
N ALA A 240 -6.13 -16.47 -5.16
CA ALA A 240 -6.14 -16.12 -3.75
C ALA A 240 -7.46 -15.46 -3.29
N VAL A 241 -8.20 -14.79 -4.19
CA VAL A 241 -9.56 -14.29 -3.88
C VAL A 241 -10.50 -15.46 -3.59
N SER A 242 -10.59 -16.44 -4.48
CA SER A 242 -11.43 -17.63 -4.25
C SER A 242 -11.03 -18.39 -2.98
N VAL A 243 -9.71 -18.49 -2.70
CA VAL A 243 -9.23 -19.06 -1.43
C VAL A 243 -9.69 -18.25 -0.22
N ALA A 244 -9.81 -16.92 -0.31
CA ALA A 244 -10.32 -16.10 0.79
C ALA A 244 -11.81 -16.37 1.08
N TYR A 245 -12.60 -16.63 0.04
CA TYR A 245 -14.01 -17.04 0.18
C TYR A 245 -14.16 -18.42 0.82
N ASP A 246 -13.19 -19.33 0.59
CA ASP A 246 -13.21 -20.72 1.08
C ASP A 246 -12.49 -20.88 2.42
N ARG A 247 -12.55 -19.89 3.30
CA ARG A 247 -11.89 -19.92 4.62
C ARG A 247 -12.82 -19.48 5.73
N ASP A 248 -12.67 -20.16 6.88
CA ASP A 248 -13.24 -19.68 8.13
C ASP A 248 -12.60 -18.35 8.53
N MET A 249 -13.43 -17.43 8.99
CA MET A 249 -12.99 -16.16 9.53
C MET A 249 -12.44 -16.33 10.95
N LEU A 250 -11.38 -15.61 11.28
CA LEU A 250 -10.74 -15.64 12.59
C LEU A 250 -11.57 -14.91 13.65
N THR A 251 -12.20 -13.79 13.27
CA THR A 251 -12.95 -12.92 14.16
C THR A 251 -14.18 -12.35 13.44
N GLU A 252 -15.08 -11.71 14.20
CA GLU A 252 -16.14 -10.89 13.63
C GLU A 252 -15.56 -9.67 12.91
N PRO A 253 -16.11 -9.27 11.75
CA PRO A 253 -15.71 -8.03 11.08
C PRO A 253 -15.84 -6.83 12.00
N GLY A 254 -14.82 -5.94 11.97
CA GLY A 254 -14.80 -4.71 12.75
C GLY A 254 -14.41 -4.88 14.22
N THR A 255 -13.99 -6.07 14.68
CA THR A 255 -13.74 -6.29 16.12
C THR A 255 -12.28 -6.46 16.51
N THR A 256 -11.44 -6.95 15.60
CA THR A 256 -10.06 -7.29 15.91
C THR A 256 -9.15 -6.92 14.74
N PHE A 257 -8.03 -6.29 15.03
CA PHE A 257 -6.99 -6.05 14.04
C PHE A 257 -6.22 -7.36 13.79
N PHE A 258 -6.22 -7.80 12.54
CA PHE A 258 -5.41 -8.92 12.08
C PHE A 258 -4.88 -8.63 10.68
N TYR A 259 -3.57 -8.36 10.59
CA TYR A 259 -2.94 -8.06 9.30
C TYR A 259 -3.10 -9.22 8.32
N SER A 260 -3.81 -9.01 7.22
CA SER A 260 -4.12 -10.03 6.23
C SER A 260 -3.87 -9.54 4.80
N ASN A 261 -3.05 -10.29 4.04
CA ASN A 261 -2.87 -10.05 2.62
C ASN A 261 -4.14 -10.36 1.81
N ALA A 262 -4.99 -11.28 2.31
CA ALA A 262 -6.27 -11.59 1.67
C ALA A 262 -7.13 -10.34 1.48
N ASN A 263 -7.12 -9.41 2.43
CA ASN A 263 -7.87 -8.16 2.32
C ASN A 263 -7.54 -7.39 1.02
N PHE A 264 -6.28 -7.36 0.65
CA PHE A 264 -5.81 -6.53 -0.46
C PHE A 264 -5.93 -7.22 -1.81
N VAL A 265 -5.86 -8.55 -1.88
CA VAL A 265 -6.20 -9.26 -3.12
C VAL A 265 -7.70 -9.15 -3.42
N VAL A 266 -8.55 -9.21 -2.38
CA VAL A 266 -10.00 -9.01 -2.51
C VAL A 266 -10.30 -7.57 -2.96
N LEU A 267 -9.60 -6.55 -2.43
CA LEU A 267 -9.73 -5.16 -2.89
C LEU A 267 -9.24 -4.99 -4.34
N GLY A 268 -8.21 -5.72 -4.78
CA GLY A 268 -7.76 -5.74 -6.16
C GLY A 268 -8.86 -6.23 -7.11
N ALA A 269 -9.55 -7.31 -6.75
CA ALA A 269 -10.66 -7.83 -7.54
C ALA A 269 -11.85 -6.84 -7.61
N LEU A 270 -12.14 -6.14 -6.52
CA LEU A 270 -13.14 -5.06 -6.53
C LEU A 270 -12.76 -3.93 -7.48
N ILE A 271 -11.48 -3.52 -7.50
CA ILE A 271 -10.99 -2.50 -8.42
C ILE A 271 -11.23 -2.94 -9.87
N GLU A 272 -10.86 -4.16 -10.25
CA GLU A 272 -11.08 -4.68 -11.60
C GLU A 272 -12.55 -4.68 -11.99
N GLN A 273 -13.41 -5.17 -11.10
CA GLN A 273 -14.84 -5.22 -11.40
C GLN A 273 -15.47 -3.84 -11.55
N VAL A 274 -15.10 -2.89 -10.69
CA VAL A 274 -15.68 -1.54 -10.70
C VAL A 274 -15.17 -0.72 -11.89
N THR A 275 -13.90 -0.91 -12.27
CA THR A 275 -13.29 -0.15 -13.37
C THR A 275 -13.46 -0.82 -14.72
N GLY A 276 -13.66 -2.12 -14.77
CA GLY A 276 -13.61 -2.92 -16.00
C GLY A 276 -12.21 -3.04 -16.61
N LEU A 277 -11.16 -2.66 -15.87
CA LEU A 277 -9.77 -2.69 -16.29
C LEU A 277 -8.98 -3.73 -15.49
N PRO A 278 -7.92 -4.32 -16.06
CA PRO A 278 -6.94 -5.04 -15.26
C PRO A 278 -6.45 -4.18 -14.10
N TYR A 279 -6.22 -4.78 -12.93
CA TYR A 279 -5.85 -4.07 -11.69
C TYR A 279 -4.66 -3.12 -11.88
N GLU A 280 -3.60 -3.57 -12.53
CA GLU A 280 -2.40 -2.76 -12.79
C GLU A 280 -2.73 -1.53 -13.63
N GLN A 281 -3.52 -1.69 -14.68
CA GLN A 281 -3.95 -0.59 -15.53
C GLN A 281 -4.81 0.44 -14.77
N ALA A 282 -5.70 -0.03 -13.90
CA ALA A 282 -6.51 0.87 -13.06
C ALA A 282 -5.63 1.67 -12.10
N VAL A 283 -4.62 1.03 -11.49
CA VAL A 283 -3.64 1.72 -10.61
C VAL A 283 -2.84 2.76 -11.38
N HIS A 284 -2.37 2.43 -12.60
CA HIS A 284 -1.69 3.40 -13.44
C HIS A 284 -2.56 4.62 -13.70
N GLN A 285 -3.76 4.42 -14.26
CA GLN A 285 -4.63 5.53 -14.64
C GLN A 285 -5.08 6.41 -13.46
N LEU A 286 -5.37 5.79 -12.32
CA LEU A 286 -5.96 6.50 -11.18
C LEU A 286 -4.95 7.06 -10.19
N VAL A 287 -3.73 6.50 -10.14
CA VAL A 287 -2.73 6.85 -9.12
C VAL A 287 -1.38 7.21 -9.72
N LEU A 288 -0.77 6.32 -10.53
CA LEU A 288 0.61 6.46 -10.96
C LEU A 288 0.78 7.57 -12.00
N ASP A 289 -0.06 7.62 -13.03
CA ASP A 289 -0.02 8.63 -14.09
C ASP A 289 -0.22 10.06 -13.53
N PRO A 290 -1.22 10.31 -12.64
CA PRO A 290 -1.35 11.61 -11.98
C PRO A 290 -0.12 12.05 -11.20
N LEU A 291 0.65 11.10 -10.64
CA LEU A 291 1.88 11.38 -9.90
C LEU A 291 3.13 11.43 -10.80
N GLY A 292 3.00 11.12 -12.10
CA GLY A 292 4.13 11.02 -13.02
C GLY A 292 5.08 9.86 -12.67
N ILE A 293 4.56 8.79 -12.07
CA ILE A 293 5.32 7.57 -11.72
C ILE A 293 5.19 6.59 -12.88
N VAL A 294 6.31 6.29 -13.52
CA VAL A 294 6.34 5.44 -14.73
C VAL A 294 7.16 4.15 -14.54
N THR A 295 7.83 3.99 -13.40
CA THR A 295 8.72 2.84 -13.15
C THR A 295 8.05 1.70 -12.40
N ALA A 296 6.86 1.95 -11.83
CA ALA A 296 6.14 0.96 -11.03
C ALA A 296 5.42 -0.05 -11.94
N GLU A 297 5.57 -1.33 -11.65
CA GLU A 297 4.86 -2.42 -12.35
C GLU A 297 4.68 -3.64 -11.44
N LEU A 298 3.75 -4.52 -11.79
CA LEU A 298 3.67 -5.86 -11.23
C LEU A 298 4.70 -6.76 -11.92
N VAL A 299 5.38 -7.60 -11.14
CA VAL A 299 6.38 -8.52 -11.69
C VAL A 299 6.19 -9.93 -11.17
N ASP A 300 6.67 -10.89 -11.95
CA ASP A 300 6.70 -12.28 -11.54
C ASP A 300 7.87 -12.55 -10.56
N THR A 301 7.70 -13.59 -9.74
CA THR A 301 8.71 -13.92 -8.70
C THR A 301 10.08 -14.25 -9.29
N GLU A 302 10.10 -14.95 -10.42
CA GLU A 302 11.34 -15.36 -11.10
C GLU A 302 11.91 -14.26 -12.01
N GLU A 303 11.16 -13.20 -12.23
CA GLU A 303 11.58 -12.08 -13.05
C GLU A 303 12.63 -11.23 -12.33
N GLN A 304 13.76 -11.04 -12.99
CA GLN A 304 14.88 -10.24 -12.51
C GLN A 304 15.43 -9.42 -13.68
N PRO A 305 14.82 -8.27 -14.01
CA PRO A 305 15.25 -7.41 -15.10
C PRO A 305 16.69 -6.94 -14.94
N GLU A 306 17.37 -6.73 -16.06
CA GLU A 306 18.69 -6.12 -16.06
C GLU A 306 18.59 -4.69 -15.48
N GLY A 307 19.52 -4.33 -14.62
CA GLY A 307 19.49 -3.03 -13.93
C GLY A 307 18.84 -3.06 -12.55
N ASP A 308 17.97 -4.03 -12.28
CA ASP A 308 17.37 -4.20 -10.97
C ASP A 308 18.31 -5.01 -10.02
N PRO A 309 18.16 -4.87 -8.69
CA PRO A 309 18.97 -5.64 -7.75
C PRO A 309 18.65 -7.14 -7.83
N GLY A 310 19.68 -7.97 -7.63
CA GLY A 310 19.47 -9.41 -7.56
C GLY A 310 18.73 -9.86 -6.31
N TYR A 311 17.80 -10.79 -6.48
CA TYR A 311 17.06 -11.42 -5.40
C TYR A 311 17.41 -12.90 -5.29
N VAL A 312 17.50 -13.41 -4.05
CA VAL A 312 17.54 -14.85 -3.84
C VAL A 312 16.12 -15.36 -3.94
N VAL A 313 15.83 -16.04 -5.05
CA VAL A 313 14.51 -16.61 -5.32
C VAL A 313 14.60 -18.13 -5.19
N THR A 314 13.71 -18.71 -4.40
CA THR A 314 13.56 -20.18 -4.38
C THR A 314 12.84 -20.59 -5.66
N PRO A 315 13.43 -21.46 -6.51
CA PRO A 315 12.81 -21.89 -7.77
C PRO A 315 11.37 -22.42 -7.58
N GLY A 316 10.48 -22.01 -8.47
CA GLY A 316 9.08 -22.40 -8.45
C GLY A 316 8.25 -21.68 -7.38
N ARG A 317 8.76 -20.63 -6.74
CA ARG A 317 7.97 -19.76 -5.87
C ARG A 317 7.25 -18.70 -6.70
N LEU A 318 5.95 -18.51 -6.44
CA LEU A 318 5.07 -17.60 -7.18
C LEU A 318 4.51 -16.48 -6.30
N TYR A 319 5.24 -16.08 -5.25
CA TYR A 319 4.68 -15.16 -4.25
C TYR A 319 4.41 -13.74 -4.75
N MET A 320 5.13 -13.25 -5.77
CA MET A 320 4.86 -11.92 -6.33
C MET A 320 3.52 -11.92 -7.07
N GLN A 321 3.29 -12.91 -7.95
CA GLN A 321 2.03 -13.09 -8.66
C GLN A 321 0.88 -13.36 -7.69
N ALA A 322 1.10 -14.23 -6.71
CA ALA A 322 0.08 -14.58 -5.72
C ALA A 322 -0.29 -13.40 -4.81
N LEU A 323 0.64 -12.51 -4.50
CA LEU A 323 0.39 -11.33 -3.68
C LEU A 323 -0.21 -10.16 -4.49
N GLY A 324 0.17 -9.97 -5.75
CA GLY A 324 -0.33 -8.92 -6.63
C GLY A 324 -0.65 -7.60 -5.92
N PRO A 325 -1.93 -7.25 -5.73
CA PRO A 325 -2.38 -6.03 -5.05
C PRO A 325 -1.87 -5.87 -3.61
N ALA A 326 -1.51 -6.98 -2.95
CA ALA A 326 -1.03 -6.97 -1.57
C ALA A 326 0.48 -6.84 -1.43
N GLY A 327 1.26 -7.09 -2.51
CA GLY A 327 2.71 -7.15 -2.37
C GLY A 327 3.54 -7.39 -3.62
N GLY A 328 2.96 -7.36 -4.82
CA GLY A 328 3.60 -7.77 -6.08
C GLY A 328 4.31 -6.67 -6.87
N TRP A 329 4.30 -5.42 -6.40
CA TRP A 329 4.86 -4.30 -7.14
C TRP A 329 6.38 -4.12 -6.97
N VAL A 330 7.00 -3.58 -8.02
CA VAL A 330 8.34 -2.99 -7.99
C VAL A 330 8.26 -1.51 -8.31
N MET A 331 9.20 -0.70 -7.82
CA MET A 331 9.42 0.69 -8.24
C MET A 331 10.79 1.20 -7.78
N THR A 332 11.21 2.36 -8.29
CA THR A 332 12.42 3.04 -7.84
C THR A 332 12.22 3.72 -6.48
N ALA A 333 13.30 4.00 -5.75
CA ALA A 333 13.20 4.73 -4.50
C ALA A 333 12.73 6.19 -4.69
N PRO A 334 13.14 6.93 -5.72
CA PRO A 334 12.57 8.24 -6.02
C PRO A 334 11.06 8.21 -6.23
N ASP A 335 10.54 7.24 -6.96
CA ASP A 335 9.10 7.12 -7.21
C ASP A 335 8.33 6.69 -5.96
N ALA A 336 8.90 5.81 -5.14
CA ALA A 336 8.32 5.45 -3.86
C ALA A 336 8.24 6.66 -2.88
N ALA A 337 9.25 7.54 -2.89
CA ALA A 337 9.19 8.78 -2.10
C ALA A 337 8.16 9.77 -2.69
N ARG A 338 8.06 9.88 -4.03
CA ARG A 338 7.04 10.69 -4.70
C ARG A 338 5.62 10.21 -4.42
N LEU A 339 5.41 8.89 -4.38
CA LEU A 339 4.12 8.30 -4.03
C LEU A 339 3.60 8.80 -2.68
N MET A 340 4.49 9.06 -1.73
CA MET A 340 4.09 9.54 -0.40
C MET A 340 3.45 10.92 -0.41
N ALA A 341 3.70 11.74 -1.42
CA ALA A 341 3.04 13.04 -1.60
C ALA A 341 1.51 12.90 -1.78
N ALA A 342 1.03 11.77 -2.30
CA ALA A 342 -0.40 11.51 -2.43
C ALA A 342 -1.14 11.41 -1.08
N PHE A 343 -0.41 11.27 0.03
CA PHE A 343 -0.95 11.20 1.39
C PHE A 343 -0.77 12.51 2.18
N ASP A 344 -0.25 13.56 1.54
CA ASP A 344 -0.07 14.87 2.14
C ASP A 344 -1.30 15.75 1.90
N PRO A 345 -2.13 16.00 2.94
CA PRO A 345 -3.32 16.80 2.78
C PRO A 345 -3.02 18.30 2.52
N THR A 346 -1.79 18.76 2.75
CA THR A 346 -1.41 20.18 2.60
C THR A 346 -1.18 20.58 1.15
N ILE A 347 -0.85 19.62 0.29
CA ILE A 347 -0.61 19.80 -1.15
C ILE A 347 -1.68 19.14 -2.03
N ALA A 348 -2.75 18.63 -1.42
CA ALA A 348 -3.86 18.02 -2.15
C ALA A 348 -4.59 19.06 -3.04
N PRO A 349 -5.25 18.62 -4.16
CA PRO A 349 -5.32 17.23 -4.60
C PRO A 349 -4.22 16.88 -5.63
N LEU A 350 -3.43 15.84 -5.35
CA LEU A 350 -2.60 15.19 -6.38
C LEU A 350 -3.33 13.96 -6.96
N VAL A 351 -3.80 13.07 -6.08
CA VAL A 351 -4.64 11.91 -6.41
C VAL A 351 -5.99 12.04 -5.72
N LEU A 352 -6.00 12.33 -4.43
CA LEU A 352 -7.16 12.44 -3.55
C LEU A 352 -7.28 13.85 -2.99
N ASN A 353 -8.50 14.26 -2.63
CA ASN A 353 -8.71 15.48 -1.88
C ASN A 353 -8.26 15.34 -0.41
N ALA A 354 -8.10 16.48 0.28
CA ALA A 354 -7.60 16.50 1.65
C ALA A 354 -8.50 15.73 2.64
N ASP A 355 -9.82 15.80 2.46
CA ASP A 355 -10.76 15.11 3.36
C ASP A 355 -10.63 13.59 3.24
N THR A 356 -10.51 13.06 2.03
CA THR A 356 -10.29 11.64 1.79
C THR A 356 -8.94 11.18 2.35
N ILE A 357 -7.88 11.98 2.18
CA ILE A 357 -6.57 11.71 2.79
C ILE A 357 -6.69 11.64 4.32
N ASN A 358 -7.43 12.58 4.94
CA ASN A 358 -7.65 12.59 6.39
C ASN A 358 -8.42 11.34 6.87
N VAL A 359 -9.39 10.85 6.09
CA VAL A 359 -10.05 9.56 6.37
C VAL A 359 -9.03 8.43 6.37
N MET A 360 -8.12 8.37 5.39
CA MET A 360 -7.07 7.33 5.35
C MET A 360 -6.12 7.40 6.54
N ARG A 361 -5.80 8.61 7.00
CA ARG A 361 -4.90 8.87 8.14
C ARG A 361 -5.56 8.70 9.52
N THR A 362 -6.85 8.44 9.55
CA THR A 362 -7.58 8.24 10.80
C THR A 362 -7.46 6.78 11.26
N TRP A 363 -7.04 6.60 12.51
CA TRP A 363 -6.99 5.28 13.14
C TRP A 363 -8.39 4.65 13.22
N ASN A 364 -8.45 3.35 12.92
CA ASN A 364 -9.69 2.59 12.94
C ASN A 364 -10.24 2.29 14.36
N GLY A 365 -9.56 2.73 15.43
CA GLY A 365 -9.99 2.58 16.81
C GLY A 365 -9.70 1.22 17.45
N ILE A 366 -9.13 0.27 16.69
CA ILE A 366 -8.86 -1.09 17.14
C ILE A 366 -7.37 -1.28 17.35
N GLU A 367 -6.98 -1.63 18.57
CA GLU A 367 -5.57 -1.88 18.88
C GLU A 367 -5.09 -3.17 18.23
N SER A 368 -3.84 -3.13 17.79
CA SER A 368 -3.13 -4.27 17.24
C SER A 368 -2.43 -5.05 18.36
N ASP A 369 -2.52 -6.37 18.33
CA ASP A 369 -1.68 -7.26 19.17
C ASP A 369 -0.21 -7.26 18.71
N ALA A 370 0.09 -6.63 17.57
CA ALA A 370 1.45 -6.46 17.09
C ALA A 370 2.28 -5.58 18.06
N PRO A 371 3.62 -5.72 18.08
CA PRO A 371 4.45 -4.85 18.91
C PRO A 371 4.08 -3.39 18.67
N LYS A 372 3.92 -2.62 19.73
CA LYS A 372 3.26 -1.31 19.87
C LYS A 372 3.83 -0.14 19.02
N HIS A 373 4.27 -0.39 17.80
CA HIS A 373 4.98 0.61 17.01
C HIS A 373 4.13 1.29 15.94
N TYR A 374 2.91 0.78 15.65
CA TYR A 374 2.01 1.43 14.71
C TYR A 374 0.55 1.08 14.96
N GLN A 375 -0.31 2.03 14.62
CA GLN A 375 -1.74 1.87 14.41
C GLN A 375 -2.01 1.75 12.90
N TYR A 376 -3.25 1.50 12.51
CA TYR A 376 -3.58 1.34 11.11
C TYR A 376 -4.86 2.12 10.76
N GLY A 377 -4.77 2.94 9.73
CA GLY A 377 -5.91 3.64 9.12
C GLY A 377 -6.43 2.88 7.89
N ALA A 378 -6.98 3.60 6.93
CA ALA A 378 -7.43 2.98 5.70
C ALA A 378 -6.26 2.75 4.73
N GLY A 379 -5.59 1.61 4.86
CA GLY A 379 -4.44 1.22 4.03
C GLY A 379 -3.11 1.86 4.42
N LEU A 380 -3.06 2.61 5.51
CA LEU A 380 -1.88 3.31 6.01
C LEU A 380 -1.46 2.80 7.39
N MET A 381 -0.18 2.53 7.56
CA MET A 381 0.44 2.45 8.88
C MET A 381 0.60 3.86 9.45
N LEU A 382 0.17 4.04 10.69
CA LEU A 382 0.31 5.27 11.47
C LEU A 382 1.43 5.00 12.49
N VAL A 383 2.66 5.36 12.13
CA VAL A 383 3.85 5.07 12.92
C VAL A 383 4.04 6.19 13.95
N THR A 384 4.09 5.83 15.23
CA THR A 384 4.07 6.79 16.35
C THR A 384 2.81 7.67 16.25
N PRO A 385 1.72 7.34 16.97
CA PRO A 385 0.38 7.87 16.72
C PRO A 385 0.36 9.37 16.41
N GLY A 386 -0.14 9.69 15.21
CA GLY A 386 -0.31 11.05 14.74
C GLY A 386 0.93 11.73 14.16
N THR A 387 2.09 11.05 14.06
CA THR A 387 3.33 11.69 13.61
C THR A 387 3.74 11.31 12.20
N TYR A 388 3.91 10.01 11.90
CA TYR A 388 4.36 9.55 10.58
C TYR A 388 3.31 8.63 9.96
N VAL A 389 3.09 8.76 8.66
CA VAL A 389 2.18 7.87 7.93
C VAL A 389 2.91 7.22 6.76
N GLY A 390 2.55 5.99 6.43
CA GLY A 390 3.17 5.29 5.32
C GLY A 390 2.96 3.79 5.37
N HIS A 391 3.96 3.04 4.93
CA HIS A 391 3.94 1.58 5.03
C HIS A 391 5.35 1.00 5.02
N THR A 392 5.47 -0.21 5.58
CA THR A 392 6.69 -1.04 5.48
C THR A 392 6.48 -2.20 4.52
N GLY A 393 7.57 -2.76 4.01
CA GLY A 393 7.56 -3.98 3.21
C GLY A 393 8.52 -5.03 3.75
N THR A 394 8.07 -6.28 3.70
CA THR A 394 8.88 -7.44 4.07
C THR A 394 8.47 -8.63 3.22
N ILE A 395 9.35 -9.08 2.38
CA ILE A 395 9.18 -10.28 1.55
C ILE A 395 10.53 -10.92 1.32
N GLU A 396 10.71 -12.17 1.71
CA GLU A 396 12.00 -12.88 1.64
C GLU A 396 13.21 -12.00 2.01
N SER A 397 14.11 -11.71 1.06
CA SER A 397 15.29 -10.88 1.27
C SER A 397 15.00 -9.37 1.26
N VAL A 398 13.79 -8.94 0.90
CA VAL A 398 13.44 -7.52 0.75
C VAL A 398 12.98 -6.92 2.07
N ARG A 399 13.49 -5.72 2.38
CA ARG A 399 12.98 -4.83 3.44
C ARG A 399 12.83 -3.45 2.86
N SER A 400 11.71 -2.82 3.15
CA SER A 400 11.40 -1.48 2.63
C SER A 400 10.56 -0.69 3.61
N PHE A 401 10.63 0.62 3.51
CA PHE A 401 9.62 1.53 4.03
C PHE A 401 9.51 2.79 3.18
N ALA A 402 8.34 3.41 3.20
CA ALA A 402 8.13 4.78 2.79
C ALA A 402 7.27 5.48 3.85
N LEU A 403 7.71 6.62 4.33
CA LEU A 403 7.06 7.43 5.37
C LEU A 403 6.93 8.86 4.91
N LEU A 404 5.76 9.46 5.17
CA LEU A 404 5.53 10.89 5.11
C LEU A 404 5.57 11.43 6.56
N LEU A 405 6.36 12.47 6.76
CA LEU A 405 6.55 13.16 8.02
C LEU A 405 5.58 14.35 8.13
N PRO A 406 5.31 14.87 9.33
CA PRO A 406 4.34 15.96 9.53
C PRO A 406 4.66 17.26 8.79
N ASN A 407 5.93 17.51 8.54
CA ASN A 407 6.47 18.68 7.86
C ASN A 407 6.64 18.48 6.34
N GLY A 408 5.89 17.57 5.72
CA GLY A 408 5.90 17.35 4.28
C GLY A 408 7.12 16.61 3.72
N TYR A 409 8.14 16.29 4.54
CA TYR A 409 9.21 15.42 4.09
C TYR A 409 8.72 13.98 3.96
N ALA A 410 9.12 13.32 2.87
CA ALA A 410 8.92 11.89 2.72
C ALA A 410 10.28 11.19 2.59
N VAL A 411 10.39 10.04 3.25
CA VAL A 411 11.61 9.24 3.29
C VAL A 411 11.30 7.82 2.85
N THR A 412 12.09 7.31 1.90
CA THR A 412 11.99 5.92 1.44
C THR A 412 13.34 5.24 1.54
N VAL A 413 13.33 4.01 2.00
CA VAL A 413 14.49 3.09 1.95
C VAL A 413 14.01 1.74 1.42
N LEU A 414 14.67 1.28 0.36
CA LEU A 414 14.45 -0.01 -0.28
C LEU A 414 15.76 -0.82 -0.23
N THR A 415 15.70 -2.09 0.20
CA THR A 415 16.91 -2.91 0.32
C THR A 415 16.67 -4.39 0.08
N THR A 416 17.68 -5.09 -0.43
CA THR A 416 17.72 -6.56 -0.60
C THR A 416 18.43 -7.27 0.56
N SER A 417 18.31 -6.79 1.80
CA SER A 417 19.03 -7.31 2.97
C SER A 417 18.41 -8.58 3.55
N GLU A 418 19.18 -9.66 3.64
CA GLU A 418 18.71 -10.95 4.19
C GLU A 418 18.84 -11.09 5.72
N LYS A 419 19.83 -10.49 6.37
CA LYS A 419 20.23 -10.93 7.72
C LYS A 419 20.30 -9.85 8.80
N HIS A 420 20.36 -8.58 8.46
CA HIS A 420 20.64 -7.53 9.45
C HIS A 420 19.40 -6.84 10.02
N VAL A 421 18.27 -6.93 9.32
CA VAL A 421 17.01 -6.31 9.74
C VAL A 421 15.90 -7.34 9.61
N ALA A 422 15.21 -7.60 10.71
CA ALA A 422 14.20 -8.67 10.77
C ALA A 422 13.02 -8.41 9.82
N ASN A 423 12.54 -7.17 9.74
CA ASN A 423 11.41 -6.76 8.91
C ASN A 423 11.47 -5.25 8.62
N GLY A 424 10.51 -4.74 7.86
CA GLY A 424 10.44 -3.31 7.50
C GLY A 424 10.27 -2.38 8.70
N THR A 425 9.59 -2.80 9.76
CA THR A 425 9.49 -2.00 11.01
C THR A 425 10.83 -1.85 11.69
N ALA A 426 11.61 -2.94 11.79
CA ALA A 426 12.96 -2.89 12.32
C ALA A 426 13.90 -2.02 11.45
N LEU A 427 13.60 -1.87 10.14
CA LEU A 427 14.31 -0.94 9.28
C LEU A 427 13.99 0.52 9.64
N ILE A 428 12.74 0.85 9.97
CA ILE A 428 12.38 2.18 10.51
C ILE A 428 13.13 2.44 11.82
N ASP A 429 13.11 1.47 12.74
CA ASP A 429 13.78 1.62 14.05
C ASP A 429 15.29 1.85 13.89
N TYR A 430 15.89 1.25 12.87
CA TYR A 430 17.30 1.47 12.56
C TYR A 430 17.62 2.90 12.16
N PHE A 431 16.69 3.58 11.45
CA PHE A 431 16.81 4.97 10.99
C PHE A 431 16.05 5.97 11.88
N ARG A 432 15.58 5.55 13.05
CA ARG A 432 14.67 6.35 13.87
C ARG A 432 15.20 7.75 14.19
N ALA A 433 16.45 7.84 14.61
CA ALA A 433 17.04 9.10 14.99
C ALA A 433 17.13 10.09 13.82
N GLU A 434 17.50 9.59 12.65
CA GLU A 434 17.59 10.40 11.42
C GLU A 434 16.23 10.81 10.88
N ILE A 435 15.22 9.92 10.97
CA ILE A 435 13.84 10.23 10.60
C ILE A 435 13.27 11.29 11.54
N ASP A 436 13.47 11.14 12.85
CA ASP A 436 13.01 12.09 13.86
C ASP A 436 13.69 13.47 13.67
N ALA A 437 14.98 13.48 13.30
CA ALA A 437 15.69 14.72 12.98
C ALA A 437 15.12 15.43 11.73
N LEU A 438 14.79 14.66 10.67
CA LEU A 438 14.14 15.24 9.49
C LEU A 438 12.75 15.80 9.82
N ALA A 439 12.00 15.16 10.71
CA ALA A 439 10.66 15.61 11.12
C ALA A 439 10.68 16.92 11.94
N LEU A 440 11.85 17.32 12.45
CA LEU A 440 12.05 18.59 13.20
C LEU A 440 12.49 19.74 12.27
N LEU A 441 12.77 19.46 11.00
CA LEU A 441 13.10 20.54 10.07
C LEU A 441 11.89 21.46 9.90
N PRO A 442 12.11 22.78 9.74
CA PRO A 442 11.03 23.69 9.40
C PRO A 442 10.40 23.26 8.06
N ASP A 443 9.10 23.51 7.93
CA ASP A 443 8.49 23.53 6.61
C ASP A 443 9.33 24.47 5.75
N GLY A 444 9.85 23.95 4.64
CA GLY A 444 10.87 24.63 3.83
C GLY A 444 10.49 26.07 3.47
N PRO A 445 11.41 26.81 2.82
CA PRO A 445 11.22 28.23 2.52
C PRO A 445 10.03 28.52 1.65
#